data_c09ea169ed49635ac390524f57a5c8b7
#
_entry.id   c09ea169ed49635ac390524f57a5c8b7
#
_cell.length_a   1.000
_cell.length_b   1.000
_cell.length_c   1.000
_cell.angle_alpha   90.00
_cell.angle_beta   90.00
_cell.angle_gamma   90.00
#
_symmetry.space_group_name_H-M   'P 1'
#
loop_
_entity.id
_entity.type
_entity.pdbx_description
1 polymer ?
#
loop_
_entity_poly.entity_id
_entity_poly.type
_entity_poly.pdbx_seq_one_letter_code
_entity_poly.pdbx_strand_id
1 'polypeptide(L)' 'AAEAFTAGWKEAAWISHPYSLKALGDYFYCQGINRFYFAEFAHQPWRNFKPGMTLGPFGFQMNRAITWWDQSSAWMAYLS' A
#
# COMPACT_ATOMS: atom_id res chain seq x y z
N ALA A 1 -7.46 3.60 15.04
CA ALA A 1 -6.87 2.92 13.88
C ALA A 1 -7.90 2.71 12.79
N ALA A 2 -7.45 2.69 11.55
CA ALA A 2 -8.33 2.45 10.40
C ALA A 2 -7.59 1.70 9.30
N GLU A 3 -8.31 0.87 8.55
CA GLU A 3 -7.83 0.39 7.28
C GLU A 3 -7.87 1.55 6.28
N ALA A 4 -6.78 1.76 5.57
CA ALA A 4 -6.67 2.85 4.62
C ALA A 4 -5.88 2.41 3.39
N PHE A 5 -6.03 3.16 2.31
CA PHE A 5 -5.34 2.93 1.04
C PHE A 5 -5.75 1.64 0.32
N THR A 6 -6.88 1.04 0.72
CA THR A 6 -7.41 -0.15 0.06
C THR A 6 -7.99 0.25 -1.29
N ALA A 7 -7.20 0.11 -2.33
CA ALA A 7 -7.56 0.50 -3.68
C ALA A 7 -8.61 -0.44 -4.28
N GLY A 8 -9.49 0.10 -5.10
CA GLY A 8 -10.43 -0.69 -5.90
C GLY A 8 -9.77 -1.30 -7.14
N TRP A 9 -10.60 -1.91 -7.98
CA TRP A 9 -10.18 -2.68 -9.16
C TRP A 9 -9.16 -1.98 -10.06
N LYS A 10 -9.35 -0.69 -10.32
CA LYS A 10 -8.49 0.05 -11.25
C LYS A 10 -7.19 0.49 -10.59
N GLU A 11 -7.29 0.91 -9.35
CA GLU A 11 -6.17 1.47 -8.60
C GLU A 11 -5.29 0.38 -7.97
N ALA A 12 -5.84 -0.82 -7.77
CA ALA A 12 -5.11 -1.95 -7.17
C ALA A 12 -4.04 -2.57 -8.10
N ALA A 13 -3.97 -2.15 -9.36
CA ALA A 13 -3.09 -2.73 -10.38
C ALA A 13 -1.67 -2.16 -10.33
N TRP A 14 -1.04 -2.14 -9.15
CA TRP A 14 0.38 -1.81 -8.93
C TRP A 14 0.76 -0.36 -9.25
N ILE A 15 -0.23 0.55 -9.24
CA ILE A 15 -0.01 1.96 -9.61
C ILE A 15 0.12 2.90 -8.41
N SER A 16 -0.24 2.44 -7.22
CA SER A 16 -0.16 3.25 -6.00
C SER A 16 1.29 3.43 -5.56
N HIS A 17 1.61 4.63 -5.12
CA HIS A 17 2.93 4.99 -4.59
C HIS A 17 2.77 6.10 -3.53
N PRO A 18 3.80 6.36 -2.72
CA PRO A 18 3.67 7.30 -1.58
C PRO A 18 3.11 8.67 -1.96
N TYR A 19 3.54 9.24 -3.07
CA TYR A 19 3.05 10.56 -3.50
C TYR A 19 1.54 10.54 -3.79
N SER A 20 1.04 9.49 -4.44
CA SER A 20 -0.38 9.37 -4.76
C SER A 20 -1.25 9.10 -3.52
N LEU A 21 -0.67 8.52 -2.47
CA LEU A 21 -1.38 8.14 -1.26
C LEU A 21 -1.31 9.20 -0.15
N LYS A 22 -0.32 10.08 -0.21
CA LYS A 22 -0.03 11.01 0.88
C LYS A 22 -1.22 11.90 1.24
N ALA A 23 -1.88 12.50 0.26
CA ALA A 23 -2.99 13.41 0.52
C ALA A 23 -4.14 12.73 1.26
N LEU A 24 -4.44 11.48 0.92
CA LEU A 24 -5.47 10.70 1.60
C LEU A 24 -5.07 10.37 3.03
N GLY A 25 -3.82 9.99 3.26
CA GLY A 25 -3.30 9.73 4.59
C GLY A 25 -3.34 10.97 5.49
N ASP A 26 -2.91 12.10 4.95
CA ASP A 26 -2.95 13.39 5.66
C ASP A 26 -4.39 13.78 6.02
N TYR A 27 -5.33 13.56 5.12
CA TYR A 27 -6.75 13.77 5.40
C TYR A 27 -7.22 12.93 6.59
N PHE A 28 -6.85 11.66 6.63
CA PHE A 28 -7.23 10.78 7.74
C PHE A 28 -6.60 11.20 9.06
N TYR A 29 -5.35 11.67 9.07
CA TYR A 29 -4.75 12.24 10.27
C TYR A 29 -5.54 13.44 10.78
N CYS A 30 -6.00 14.32 9.89
CA CYS A 30 -6.84 15.46 10.25
C CYS A 30 -8.20 15.03 10.83
N GLN A 31 -8.66 13.82 10.52
CA GLN A 31 -9.88 13.24 11.10
C GLN A 31 -9.64 12.52 12.43
N GLY A 32 -8.42 12.53 12.95
CA GLY A 32 -8.07 11.93 14.24
C GLY A 32 -7.61 10.48 14.16
N ILE A 33 -7.44 9.92 12.97
CA ILE A 33 -6.83 8.60 12.80
C ILE A 33 -5.33 8.71 13.05
N ASN A 34 -4.79 7.84 13.89
CA ASN A 34 -3.39 7.87 14.30
C ASN A 34 -2.64 6.55 14.03
N ARG A 35 -3.28 5.61 13.37
CA ARG A 35 -2.67 4.34 12.99
C ARG A 35 -3.42 3.75 11.81
N PHE A 36 -2.65 3.26 10.83
CA PHE A 36 -3.21 2.63 9.64
C PHE A 36 -2.98 1.12 9.64
N TYR A 37 -3.95 0.40 9.09
CA TYR A 37 -3.81 -0.97 8.65
C TYR A 37 -3.84 -0.98 7.12
N PHE A 38 -2.96 -1.78 6.54
CA PHE A 38 -2.87 -1.91 5.08
C PHE A 38 -3.44 -3.26 4.64
N ALA A 39 -4.29 -3.26 3.65
CA ALA A 39 -4.59 -4.41 2.84
C ALA A 39 -3.91 -4.17 1.48
N GLU A 40 -2.85 -4.90 1.15
CA GLU A 40 -2.48 -6.16 1.75
C GLU A 40 -0.97 -6.48 1.64
N PHE A 41 -0.56 -7.54 2.33
CA PHE A 41 0.76 -8.14 2.18
C PHE A 41 0.57 -9.59 1.77
N ALA A 42 0.46 -9.85 0.47
CA ALA A 42 0.19 -11.19 -0.05
C ALA A 42 1.45 -12.06 -0.08
N HIS A 43 1.28 -13.34 0.22
CA HIS A 43 2.35 -14.33 0.08
C HIS A 43 2.79 -14.45 -1.39
N GLN A 44 4.10 -14.46 -1.62
CA GLN A 44 4.71 -14.51 -2.95
C GLN A 44 5.50 -15.83 -3.12
N PRO A 45 4.82 -16.96 -3.41
CA PRO A 45 5.50 -18.24 -3.46
C PRO A 45 6.36 -18.43 -4.72
N TRP A 46 6.09 -17.68 -5.78
CA TRP A 46 6.80 -17.80 -7.04
C TRP A 46 7.61 -16.53 -7.34
N ARG A 47 8.92 -16.66 -7.36
CA ARG A 47 9.82 -15.52 -7.58
C ARG A 47 9.92 -15.06 -9.03
N ASN A 48 9.54 -15.93 -9.97
CA ASN A 48 9.63 -15.67 -11.40
C ASN A 48 8.37 -15.07 -12.02
N PHE A 49 7.32 -14.86 -11.21
CA PHE A 49 6.09 -14.21 -11.66
C PHE A 49 6.01 -12.79 -11.09
N LYS A 50 6.36 -11.81 -11.92
CA LYS A 50 6.30 -10.39 -11.56
C LYS A 50 5.01 -9.76 -12.08
N PRO A 51 4.43 -8.83 -11.37
CA PRO A 51 4.81 -8.25 -10.07
C PRO A 51 4.41 -9.09 -8.86
N GLY A 52 3.77 -10.22 -9.03
CA GLY A 52 3.43 -11.14 -7.97
C GLY A 52 1.94 -11.36 -7.80
N MET A 53 1.60 -12.13 -6.77
CA MET A 53 0.22 -12.47 -6.43
C MET A 53 -0.45 -11.38 -5.60
N THR A 54 -1.77 -11.30 -5.73
CA THR A 54 -2.65 -10.49 -4.89
C THR A 54 -3.67 -11.37 -4.18
N LEU A 55 -4.31 -10.85 -3.15
CA LEU A 55 -5.45 -11.51 -2.49
C LEU A 55 -6.79 -11.06 -3.10
N GLY A 56 -6.83 -10.95 -4.39
CA GLY A 56 -8.01 -10.48 -5.12
C GLY A 56 -7.73 -9.17 -5.85
N PRO A 57 -8.78 -8.53 -6.39
CA PRO A 57 -8.61 -7.35 -7.23
C PRO A 57 -8.50 -6.04 -6.44
N PHE A 58 -8.40 -6.11 -5.14
CA PHE A 58 -8.37 -4.96 -4.25
C PHE A 58 -7.05 -4.87 -3.55
N GLY A 59 -6.83 -3.75 -2.91
CA GLY A 59 -5.78 -3.59 -1.95
C GLY A 59 -4.61 -2.77 -2.43
N PHE A 60 -3.75 -2.48 -1.50
CA PHE A 60 -2.52 -1.78 -1.67
C PHE A 60 -1.38 -2.81 -1.66
N GLN A 61 -0.75 -3.00 -2.78
CA GLN A 61 0.23 -4.08 -2.95
C GLN A 61 1.57 -3.72 -2.29
N MET A 62 1.82 -4.31 -1.14
CA MET A 62 2.99 -4.03 -0.33
C MET A 62 3.94 -5.22 -0.35
N ASN A 63 4.89 -5.23 -1.28
CA ASN A 63 5.87 -6.29 -1.38
C ASN A 63 7.12 -5.82 -2.13
N ARG A 64 8.15 -6.66 -2.14
CA ARG A 64 9.45 -6.34 -2.75
C ARG A 64 9.42 -6.15 -4.27
N ALA A 65 8.32 -6.48 -4.92
CA ALA A 65 8.21 -6.31 -6.38
C ALA A 65 7.72 -4.93 -6.77
N ILE A 66 7.21 -4.11 -5.84
CA ILE A 66 6.87 -2.72 -6.15
C ILE A 66 8.13 -1.89 -6.36
N THR A 67 8.08 -0.97 -7.30
CA THR A 67 9.26 -0.22 -7.74
C THR A 67 9.86 0.70 -6.68
N TRP A 68 9.09 1.09 -5.69
CA TRP A 68 9.51 1.99 -4.62
C TRP A 68 9.75 1.27 -3.29
N TRP A 69 9.89 -0.06 -3.28
CA TRP A 69 10.06 -0.83 -2.04
C TRP A 69 11.26 -0.37 -1.21
N ASP A 70 12.37 -0.10 -1.85
CA ASP A 70 13.59 0.31 -1.14
C ASP A 70 13.45 1.66 -0.44
N GLN A 71 12.58 2.53 -0.95
CA GLN A 71 12.28 3.83 -0.35
C GLN A 71 11.10 3.79 0.62
N SER A 72 10.44 2.64 0.75
CA SER A 72 9.21 2.51 1.55
C SER A 72 9.40 2.85 3.02
N SER A 73 10.61 2.63 3.57
CA SER A 73 10.92 2.90 4.97
C SER A 73 10.69 4.36 5.35
N ALA A 74 11.03 5.29 4.48
CA ALA A 74 10.82 6.72 4.73
C ALA A 74 9.32 7.06 4.82
N TRP A 75 8.50 6.48 3.93
CA TRP A 75 7.07 6.68 3.98
C TRP A 75 6.44 6.01 5.21
N MET A 76 6.88 4.81 5.55
CA MET A 76 6.42 4.12 6.77
C MET A 76 6.75 4.92 8.03
N ALA A 77 7.95 5.50 8.09
CA ALA A 77 8.33 6.38 9.20
C ALA A 77 7.44 7.62 9.27
N TYR A 78 7.08 8.19 8.13
CA TYR A 78 6.14 9.32 8.08
C TYR A 78 4.75 8.92 8.60
N LEU A 79 4.28 7.70 8.27
CA LEU A 79 2.96 7.23 8.70
C LEU A 79 2.91 6.77 10.16
N SER A 80 4.04 6.51 10.77
CA SER A 80 4.08 6.09 12.17
C SER A 80 4.08 7.26 13.12
#